data_bceff9ca122ca897f1ba7e38fc5ec4ee
#
_entry.id   bceff9ca122ca897f1ba7e38fc5ec4ee
#
_cell.length_a   1.000
_cell.length_b   1.000
_cell.length_c   1.000
_cell.angle_alpha   90.00
_cell.angle_beta   90.00
_cell.angle_gamma   90.00
#
_symmetry.space_group_name_H-M   'P 1'
#
loop_
_entity.id
_entity.type
_entity.pdbx_description
1 polymer ?
#
loop_
_entity_poly.entity_id
_entity_poly.type
_entity_poly.pdbx_seq_one_letter_code
_entity_poly.pdbx_strand_id
1 'polypeptide(L)'
;LAERNDPSYRQVISKHRAILESKPQARSQLLPSLDITANTKRNAQDITTSGSSVGSDGEIDFNSHGYSLNLSQPLFHRDRFIALSQADSQINESEAKLAKAQQDLIITVSETYFNVLRSIDNLEFAKIEVKSLSRQLEEANQRFEVGLSAITDVQEARAGYDLAVAREIQATNGIDNAKEGVRELTGEYIDEFDGLGKNITLIKPDPEEISSWTELSIEQNLNISAANFALETA
;
A
#
# COMPACT_ATOMS: atom_id res chain seq x y z
N LEU A 1 7.28 -10.96 10.07
CA LEU A 1 7.55 -9.54 10.33
C LEU A 1 6.81 -8.67 9.31
N ALA A 2 7.03 -8.80 8.02
CA ALA A 2 6.42 -7.97 6.98
C ALA A 2 4.88 -7.97 7.04
N GLU A 3 4.22 -9.10 7.25
CA GLU A 3 2.76 -9.19 7.36
C GLU A 3 2.17 -8.29 8.47
N ARG A 4 2.95 -8.03 9.53
CA ARG A 4 2.54 -7.19 10.65
C ARG A 4 2.90 -5.72 10.48
N ASN A 5 3.97 -5.44 9.74
CA ASN A 5 4.61 -4.12 9.73
C ASN A 5 4.49 -3.39 8.40
N ASP A 6 4.30 -4.11 7.27
CA ASP A 6 4.17 -3.47 5.96
C ASP A 6 3.01 -2.48 5.93
N PRO A 7 3.26 -1.19 5.63
CA PRO A 7 2.24 -0.15 5.66
C PRO A 7 1.16 -0.36 4.59
N SER A 8 1.55 -0.86 3.40
CA SER A 8 0.65 -1.05 2.26
C SER A 8 -0.34 -2.19 2.55
N TYR A 9 0.16 -3.30 3.07
CA TYR A 9 -0.68 -4.43 3.48
C TYR A 9 -1.62 -4.06 4.63
N ARG A 10 -1.14 -3.34 5.64
CA ARG A 10 -1.96 -2.83 6.75
C ARG A 10 -3.04 -1.86 6.28
N GLN A 11 -2.77 -1.06 5.26
CA GLN A 11 -3.78 -0.20 4.63
C GLN A 11 -4.90 -1.04 4.02
N VAL A 12 -4.58 -2.11 3.28
CA VAL A 12 -5.58 -3.01 2.68
C VAL A 12 -6.42 -3.69 3.75
N ILE A 13 -5.80 -4.20 4.83
CA ILE A 13 -6.53 -4.79 5.97
C ILE A 13 -7.49 -3.76 6.59
N SER A 14 -7.04 -2.54 6.82
CA SER A 14 -7.88 -1.49 7.42
C SER A 14 -9.04 -1.10 6.51
N LYS A 15 -8.80 -1.06 5.20
CA LYS A 15 -9.83 -0.81 4.19
C LYS A 15 -10.85 -1.95 4.13
N HIS A 16 -10.39 -3.19 4.17
CA HIS A 16 -11.28 -4.35 4.24
C HIS A 16 -12.16 -4.30 5.49
N ARG A 17 -11.58 -4.01 6.67
CA ARG A 17 -12.36 -3.85 7.91
C ARG A 17 -13.41 -2.76 7.82
N ALA A 18 -13.09 -1.63 7.18
CA ALA A 18 -14.06 -0.56 6.96
C ALA A 18 -15.20 -1.00 6.03
N ILE A 19 -14.91 -1.81 5.00
CA ILE A 19 -15.92 -2.35 4.07
C ILE A 19 -16.81 -3.39 4.76
N LEU A 20 -16.32 -4.17 5.71
CA LEU A 20 -17.13 -5.11 6.50
C LEU A 20 -18.29 -4.40 7.22
N GLU A 21 -18.12 -3.13 7.60
CA GLU A 21 -19.16 -2.33 8.25
C GLU A 21 -20.26 -1.87 7.27
N SER A 22 -20.10 -2.04 5.96
CA SER A 22 -21.12 -1.69 4.97
C SER A 22 -22.40 -2.54 5.15
N LYS A 23 -22.26 -3.82 5.49
CA LYS A 23 -23.39 -4.71 5.72
C LYS A 23 -24.21 -4.35 6.96
N PRO A 24 -23.62 -4.14 8.16
CA PRO A 24 -24.35 -3.57 9.29
C PRO A 24 -25.03 -2.24 9.00
N GLN A 25 -24.35 -1.35 8.24
CA GLN A 25 -24.92 -0.07 7.84
C GLN A 25 -26.11 -0.22 6.89
N ALA A 26 -26.01 -1.08 5.87
CA ALA A 26 -27.14 -1.38 4.99
C ALA A 26 -28.31 -2.02 5.77
N ARG A 27 -28.00 -2.92 6.71
CA ARG A 27 -29.01 -3.55 7.57
C ARG A 27 -29.67 -2.54 8.51
N SER A 28 -28.95 -1.56 9.02
CA SER A 28 -29.51 -0.53 9.92
C SER A 28 -30.61 0.27 9.24
N GLN A 29 -30.55 0.46 7.93
CA GLN A 29 -31.60 1.15 7.16
C GLN A 29 -32.95 0.39 7.11
N LEU A 30 -32.94 -0.90 7.42
CA LEU A 30 -34.15 -1.74 7.54
C LEU A 30 -34.69 -1.77 8.95
N LEU A 31 -33.96 -1.24 9.93
CA LEU A 31 -34.39 -1.24 11.36
C LEU A 31 -35.15 0.06 11.70
N PRO A 32 -35.90 0.07 12.81
CA PRO A 32 -36.52 1.31 13.29
C PRO A 32 -35.47 2.35 13.68
N SER A 33 -35.74 3.61 13.31
CA SER A 33 -34.98 4.75 13.81
C SER A 33 -35.77 5.48 14.88
N LEU A 34 -35.08 5.92 15.93
CA LEU A 34 -35.64 6.67 17.04
C LEU A 34 -34.86 7.99 17.13
N ASP A 35 -35.55 9.08 16.84
CA ASP A 35 -34.99 10.42 16.86
C ASP A 35 -35.58 11.23 18.01
N ILE A 36 -34.71 11.77 18.84
CA ILE A 36 -35.03 12.70 19.92
C ILE A 36 -34.49 14.07 19.59
N THR A 37 -35.38 15.06 19.51
CA THR A 37 -34.99 16.44 19.29
C THR A 37 -35.47 17.31 20.43
N ALA A 38 -34.60 18.25 20.86
CA ALA A 38 -34.94 19.29 21.80
C ALA A 38 -34.54 20.63 21.18
N ASN A 39 -35.47 21.58 21.19
CA ASN A 39 -35.20 22.92 20.67
C ASN A 39 -35.63 23.98 21.70
N THR A 40 -34.89 25.07 21.72
CA THR A 40 -35.24 26.28 22.44
C THR A 40 -35.10 27.44 21.47
N LYS A 41 -36.12 28.31 21.43
CA LYS A 41 -36.16 29.45 20.53
C LYS A 41 -36.62 30.67 21.30
N ARG A 42 -35.88 31.77 21.21
CA ARG A 42 -36.35 33.10 21.60
C ARG A 42 -37.04 33.76 20.42
N ASN A 43 -38.29 34.16 20.61
CA ASN A 43 -39.06 34.84 19.62
C ASN A 43 -39.28 36.29 20.08
N ALA A 44 -39.00 37.24 19.18
CA ALA A 44 -39.36 38.65 19.33
C ALA A 44 -40.36 38.91 18.19
N GLN A 45 -41.56 39.33 18.56
CA GLN A 45 -42.63 39.63 17.62
C GLN A 45 -43.16 41.07 17.85
N ASP A 46 -43.09 41.86 16.80
CA ASP A 46 -43.69 43.22 16.80
C ASP A 46 -45.08 43.09 16.17
N ILE A 47 -46.09 43.43 16.94
CA ILE A 47 -47.49 43.35 16.51
C ILE A 47 -47.98 44.76 16.20
N THR A 48 -48.23 45.05 14.93
CA THR A 48 -48.87 46.25 14.45
C THR A 48 -50.30 45.95 14.00
N THR A 49 -51.28 46.51 14.70
CA THR A 49 -52.72 46.31 14.35
C THR A 49 -53.17 47.44 13.40
N SER A 50 -53.38 47.12 12.14
CA SER A 50 -53.93 48.04 11.14
C SER A 50 -55.42 47.90 11.07
N GLY A 51 -56.18 48.76 11.68
CA GLY A 51 -57.65 48.83 11.56
C GLY A 51 -58.36 48.88 12.93
N SER A 52 -59.04 49.93 13.13
CA SER A 52 -60.03 50.28 14.18
C SER A 52 -60.40 49.23 15.22
N SER A 53 -60.08 49.52 16.45
CA SER A 53 -60.59 49.02 17.72
C SER A 53 -59.70 48.05 18.50
N VAL A 54 -59.07 48.66 19.55
CA VAL A 54 -58.61 47.95 20.75
C VAL A 54 -57.63 46.81 20.53
N GLY A 55 -56.51 47.07 19.91
CA GLY A 55 -55.30 46.26 19.96
C GLY A 55 -54.14 47.20 20.32
N SER A 56 -53.42 46.93 21.37
CA SER A 56 -52.21 47.66 21.69
C SER A 56 -51.09 47.14 20.77
N ASP A 57 -50.53 48.04 19.94
CA ASP A 57 -49.28 47.79 19.27
C ASP A 57 -48.21 47.56 20.37
N GLY A 58 -47.46 46.51 20.23
CA GLY A 58 -46.44 46.14 21.19
C GLY A 58 -45.48 45.06 20.77
N GLU A 59 -44.30 45.14 21.30
CA GLU A 59 -43.26 44.09 21.15
C GLU A 59 -43.51 43.02 22.21
N ILE A 60 -43.58 41.75 21.76
CA ILE A 60 -43.75 40.60 22.61
C ILE A 60 -42.51 39.72 22.47
N ASP A 61 -41.77 39.57 23.54
CA ASP A 61 -40.67 38.62 23.66
C ASP A 61 -41.12 37.40 24.42
N PHE A 62 -40.97 36.22 23.83
CA PHE A 62 -41.24 34.95 24.50
C PHE A 62 -40.27 33.85 24.09
N ASN A 63 -40.02 32.96 25.03
CA ASN A 63 -39.23 31.77 24.76
C ASN A 63 -40.15 30.58 24.50
N SER A 64 -39.88 29.83 23.44
CA SER A 64 -40.54 28.56 23.15
C SER A 64 -39.55 27.40 23.30
N HIS A 65 -40.03 26.34 23.92
CA HIS A 65 -39.26 25.11 24.09
C HIS A 65 -40.09 23.95 23.52
N GLY A 66 -39.43 23.07 22.78
CA GLY A 66 -40.08 21.91 22.20
C GLY A 66 -39.22 20.67 22.40
N TYR A 67 -39.89 19.58 22.64
CA TYR A 67 -39.29 18.25 22.68
C TYR A 67 -40.09 17.36 21.75
N SER A 68 -39.44 16.58 20.89
CA SER A 68 -40.11 15.60 20.06
C SER A 68 -39.37 14.26 20.08
N LEU A 69 -40.14 13.20 20.08
CA LEU A 69 -39.67 11.82 19.96
C LEU A 69 -40.35 11.21 18.72
N ASN A 70 -39.55 10.88 17.72
CA ASN A 70 -40.05 10.30 16.48
C ASN A 70 -39.53 8.89 16.32
N LEU A 71 -40.42 7.90 16.21
CA LEU A 71 -40.10 6.53 15.85
C LEU A 71 -40.53 6.30 14.40
N SER A 72 -39.60 5.92 13.53
CA SER A 72 -39.86 5.62 12.13
C SER A 72 -39.43 4.18 11.81
N GLN A 73 -40.32 3.36 11.29
CA GLN A 73 -40.04 1.98 10.86
C GLN A 73 -40.37 1.85 9.38
N PRO A 74 -39.34 1.60 8.51
CA PRO A 74 -39.63 1.23 7.14
C PRO A 74 -40.25 -0.15 7.07
N LEU A 75 -41.44 -0.29 6.44
CA LEU A 75 -42.11 -1.56 6.29
C LEU A 75 -41.64 -2.33 5.06
N PHE A 76 -41.52 -1.66 3.94
CA PHE A 76 -40.99 -2.23 2.69
C PHE A 76 -40.29 -1.18 1.84
N HIS A 77 -39.00 -1.42 1.55
CA HIS A 77 -38.16 -0.61 0.66
C HIS A 77 -37.25 -1.53 -0.15
N ARG A 78 -37.58 -1.78 -1.41
CA ARG A 78 -36.85 -2.69 -2.29
C ARG A 78 -35.39 -2.25 -2.46
N ASP A 79 -35.17 -0.94 -2.60
CA ASP A 79 -33.84 -0.32 -2.71
C ASP A 79 -32.91 -0.69 -1.54
N ARG A 80 -33.46 -0.76 -0.32
CA ARG A 80 -32.67 -1.12 0.88
C ARG A 80 -32.30 -2.61 0.91
N PHE A 81 -33.16 -3.48 0.39
CA PHE A 81 -32.83 -4.90 0.22
C PHE A 81 -31.76 -5.09 -0.86
N ILE A 82 -31.82 -4.32 -1.96
CA ILE A 82 -30.78 -4.32 -2.97
C ILE A 82 -29.46 -3.80 -2.38
N ALA A 83 -29.47 -2.69 -1.63
CA ALA A 83 -28.29 -2.18 -0.95
C ALA A 83 -27.65 -3.20 0.02
N LEU A 84 -28.44 -4.03 0.68
CA LEU A 84 -27.92 -5.10 1.52
C LEU A 84 -27.19 -6.17 0.67
N SER A 85 -27.76 -6.55 -0.47
CA SER A 85 -27.12 -7.50 -1.40
C SER A 85 -25.85 -6.92 -2.02
N GLN A 86 -25.87 -5.63 -2.39
CA GLN A 86 -24.70 -4.92 -2.89
C GLN A 86 -23.57 -4.86 -1.85
N ALA A 87 -23.92 -4.68 -0.57
CA ALA A 87 -22.95 -4.70 0.52
C ALA A 87 -22.26 -6.08 0.65
N ASP A 88 -22.96 -7.18 0.41
CA ASP A 88 -22.34 -8.51 0.38
C ASP A 88 -21.36 -8.66 -0.78
N SER A 89 -21.71 -8.20 -1.98
CA SER A 89 -20.82 -8.24 -3.15
C SER A 89 -19.58 -7.33 -2.94
N GLN A 90 -19.75 -6.16 -2.31
CA GLN A 90 -18.63 -5.28 -1.93
C GLN A 90 -17.68 -5.94 -0.91
N ILE A 91 -18.21 -6.69 0.03
CA ILE A 91 -17.39 -7.43 1.00
C ILE A 91 -16.58 -8.51 0.29
N ASN A 92 -17.20 -9.30 -0.60
CA ASN A 92 -16.53 -10.34 -1.38
C ASN A 92 -15.45 -9.75 -2.30
N GLU A 93 -15.73 -8.60 -2.93
CA GLU A 93 -14.72 -7.85 -3.70
C GLU A 93 -13.51 -7.46 -2.83
N SER A 94 -13.78 -6.93 -1.63
CA SER A 94 -12.72 -6.50 -0.72
C SER A 94 -11.91 -7.68 -0.15
N GLU A 95 -12.53 -8.84 0.04
CA GLU A 95 -11.86 -10.07 0.44
C GLU A 95 -10.92 -10.59 -0.65
N ALA A 96 -11.37 -10.61 -1.91
CA ALA A 96 -10.53 -10.95 -3.04
C ALA A 96 -9.32 -9.99 -3.17
N LYS A 97 -9.52 -8.69 -2.93
CA LYS A 97 -8.44 -7.69 -2.91
C LYS A 97 -7.46 -7.90 -1.75
N LEU A 98 -7.96 -8.30 -0.58
CA LEU A 98 -7.10 -8.62 0.57
C LEU A 98 -6.25 -9.87 0.29
N ALA A 99 -6.85 -10.93 -0.26
CA ALA A 99 -6.12 -12.13 -0.64
C ALA A 99 -5.04 -11.82 -1.71
N LYS A 100 -5.36 -10.96 -2.69
CA LYS A 100 -4.38 -10.48 -3.69
C LYS A 100 -3.22 -9.71 -3.03
N ALA A 101 -3.52 -8.80 -2.12
CA ALA A 101 -2.49 -8.04 -1.40
C ALA A 101 -1.57 -8.95 -0.57
N GLN A 102 -2.08 -10.06 -0.04
CA GLN A 102 -1.27 -11.05 0.66
C GLN A 102 -0.30 -11.76 -0.30
N GLN A 103 -0.75 -12.14 -1.50
CA GLN A 103 0.12 -12.70 -2.53
C GLN A 103 1.20 -11.70 -2.97
N ASP A 104 0.81 -10.44 -3.20
CA ASP A 104 1.74 -9.38 -3.59
C ASP A 104 2.79 -9.12 -2.51
N LEU A 105 2.42 -9.17 -1.24
CA LEU A 105 3.36 -9.04 -0.14
C LEU A 105 4.44 -10.13 -0.18
N ILE A 106 4.06 -11.39 -0.45
CA ILE A 106 5.02 -12.50 -0.58
C ILE A 106 6.02 -12.22 -1.70
N ILE A 107 5.53 -11.76 -2.86
CA ILE A 107 6.37 -11.41 -4.00
C ILE A 107 7.30 -10.25 -3.65
N THR A 108 6.76 -9.17 -3.09
CA THR A 108 7.53 -7.97 -2.72
C THR A 108 8.63 -8.29 -1.71
N VAL A 109 8.32 -9.09 -0.69
CA VAL A 109 9.32 -9.52 0.31
C VAL A 109 10.42 -10.34 -0.35
N SER A 110 10.06 -11.26 -1.25
CA SER A 110 11.03 -12.10 -1.96
C SER A 110 11.93 -11.26 -2.87
N GLU A 111 11.35 -10.34 -3.65
CA GLU A 111 12.10 -9.44 -4.53
C GLU A 111 13.06 -8.53 -3.75
N THR A 112 12.58 -7.97 -2.64
CA THR A 112 13.40 -7.10 -1.78
C THR A 112 14.55 -7.90 -1.15
N TYR A 113 14.30 -9.12 -0.69
CA TYR A 113 15.34 -10.01 -0.16
C TYR A 113 16.40 -10.34 -1.22
N PHE A 114 15.99 -10.75 -2.41
CA PHE A 114 16.93 -11.03 -3.50
C PHE A 114 17.67 -9.79 -3.99
N ASN A 115 17.08 -8.60 -3.88
CA ASN A 115 17.76 -7.35 -4.18
C ASN A 115 18.92 -7.09 -3.21
N VAL A 116 18.77 -7.42 -1.91
CA VAL A 116 19.88 -7.34 -0.95
C VAL A 116 20.99 -8.30 -1.32
N LEU A 117 20.67 -9.57 -1.59
CA LEU A 117 21.67 -10.56 -2.00
C LEU A 117 22.43 -10.14 -3.24
N ARG A 118 21.72 -9.65 -4.26
CA ARG A 118 22.34 -9.12 -5.48
C ARG A 118 23.26 -7.91 -5.19
N SER A 119 22.87 -7.04 -4.26
CA SER A 119 23.69 -5.91 -3.87
C SER A 119 24.97 -6.33 -3.13
N ILE A 120 24.89 -7.40 -2.33
CA ILE A 120 26.06 -8.01 -1.66
C ILE A 120 27.03 -8.57 -2.71
N ASP A 121 26.53 -9.35 -3.68
CA ASP A 121 27.33 -9.92 -4.76
C ASP A 121 28.00 -8.81 -5.60
N ASN A 122 27.25 -7.74 -5.92
CA ASN A 122 27.79 -6.60 -6.66
C ASN A 122 28.93 -5.90 -5.92
N LEU A 123 28.84 -5.76 -4.59
CA LEU A 123 29.95 -5.22 -3.80
C LEU A 123 31.16 -6.15 -3.82
N GLU A 124 30.96 -7.47 -3.72
CA GLU A 124 32.05 -8.44 -3.79
C GLU A 124 32.77 -8.33 -5.15
N PHE A 125 32.02 -8.27 -6.25
CA PHE A 125 32.59 -8.07 -7.59
C PHE A 125 33.35 -6.74 -7.71
N ALA A 126 32.80 -5.64 -7.20
CA ALA A 126 33.48 -4.35 -7.22
C ALA A 126 34.78 -4.36 -6.43
N LYS A 127 34.84 -5.01 -5.27
CA LYS A 127 36.08 -5.19 -4.48
C LYS A 127 37.14 -5.99 -5.23
N ILE A 128 36.72 -7.05 -5.94
CA ILE A 128 37.63 -7.87 -6.75
C ILE A 128 38.16 -7.03 -7.92
N GLU A 129 37.31 -6.20 -8.59
CA GLU A 129 37.72 -5.31 -9.66
C GLU A 129 38.76 -4.29 -9.17
N VAL A 130 38.50 -3.61 -8.04
CA VAL A 130 39.44 -2.68 -7.40
C VAL A 130 40.78 -3.36 -7.13
N LYS A 131 40.76 -4.55 -6.54
CA LYS A 131 41.99 -5.31 -6.26
C LYS A 131 42.75 -5.68 -7.52
N SER A 132 42.07 -6.03 -8.61
CA SER A 132 42.69 -6.37 -9.89
C SER A 132 43.35 -5.14 -10.54
N LEU A 133 42.60 -4.00 -10.60
CA LEU A 133 43.09 -2.77 -11.20
C LEU A 133 44.18 -2.10 -10.36
N SER A 134 44.15 -2.25 -9.02
CA SER A 134 45.27 -1.85 -8.15
C SER A 134 46.60 -2.53 -8.53
N ARG A 135 46.55 -3.86 -8.78
CA ARG A 135 47.74 -4.60 -9.21
C ARG A 135 48.21 -4.17 -10.60
N GLN A 136 47.29 -3.90 -11.53
CA GLN A 136 47.65 -3.40 -12.88
C GLN A 136 48.31 -2.02 -12.81
N LEU A 137 47.81 -1.12 -11.95
CA LEU A 137 48.41 0.17 -11.70
C LEU A 137 49.81 0.05 -11.12
N GLU A 138 50.01 -0.85 -10.16
CA GLU A 138 51.30 -1.15 -9.55
C GLU A 138 52.32 -1.67 -10.63
N GLU A 139 51.91 -2.61 -11.48
CA GLU A 139 52.68 -3.14 -12.58
C GLU A 139 53.04 -2.03 -13.61
N ALA A 140 52.08 -1.18 -13.96
CA ALA A 140 52.33 -0.05 -14.88
C ALA A 140 53.36 0.93 -14.31
N ASN A 141 53.29 1.25 -13.01
CA ASN A 141 54.26 2.08 -12.34
C ASN A 141 55.65 1.44 -12.36
N GLN A 142 55.80 0.17 -12.02
CA GLN A 142 57.08 -0.54 -12.03
C GLN A 142 57.70 -0.59 -13.43
N ARG A 143 56.92 -0.83 -14.48
CA ARG A 143 57.39 -0.80 -15.87
C ARG A 143 57.84 0.59 -16.32
N PHE A 144 57.13 1.63 -15.88
CA PHE A 144 57.53 3.01 -16.16
C PHE A 144 58.84 3.38 -15.47
N GLU A 145 59.03 3.02 -14.19
CA GLU A 145 60.24 3.27 -13.41
C GLU A 145 61.50 2.68 -14.07
N VAL A 146 61.37 1.53 -14.73
CA VAL A 146 62.49 0.87 -15.43
C VAL A 146 62.56 1.26 -16.94
N GLY A 147 61.72 2.22 -17.38
CA GLY A 147 61.74 2.75 -18.75
C GLY A 147 61.11 1.85 -19.81
N LEU A 148 60.28 0.86 -19.41
CA LEU A 148 59.65 -0.12 -20.31
C LEU A 148 58.22 0.30 -20.76
N SER A 149 57.63 1.37 -20.22
CA SER A 149 56.33 1.90 -20.63
C SER A 149 56.31 3.43 -20.58
N ALA A 150 55.30 4.02 -21.24
CA ALA A 150 55.09 5.46 -21.25
C ALA A 150 54.32 5.92 -20.00
N ILE A 151 54.47 7.19 -19.62
CA ILE A 151 53.69 7.76 -18.51
C ILE A 151 52.18 7.73 -18.78
N THR A 152 51.76 7.75 -20.05
CA THR A 152 50.38 7.62 -20.49
C THR A 152 49.74 6.30 -20.02
N ASP A 153 50.50 5.20 -20.04
CA ASP A 153 50.04 3.87 -19.62
C ASP A 153 49.75 3.85 -18.11
N VAL A 154 50.60 4.54 -17.33
CA VAL A 154 50.39 4.74 -15.90
C VAL A 154 49.10 5.55 -15.61
N GLN A 155 48.91 6.64 -16.39
CA GLN A 155 47.74 7.48 -16.21
C GLN A 155 46.44 6.77 -16.60
N GLU A 156 46.47 5.93 -17.65
CA GLU A 156 45.35 5.09 -18.05
C GLU A 156 45.02 4.05 -16.97
N ALA A 157 46.02 3.33 -16.45
CA ALA A 157 45.84 2.38 -15.38
C ALA A 157 45.29 3.05 -14.10
N ARG A 158 45.77 4.26 -13.80
CA ARG A 158 45.26 5.03 -12.65
C ARG A 158 43.82 5.45 -12.83
N ALA A 159 43.43 5.94 -14.00
CA ALA A 159 42.04 6.30 -14.29
C ALA A 159 41.10 5.09 -14.17
N GLY A 160 41.56 3.91 -14.63
CA GLY A 160 40.79 2.64 -14.43
C GLY A 160 40.62 2.29 -12.97
N TYR A 161 41.70 2.38 -12.17
CA TYR A 161 41.65 2.14 -10.74
C TYR A 161 40.71 3.11 -10.01
N ASP A 162 40.82 4.41 -10.26
CA ASP A 162 39.99 5.43 -9.61
C ASP A 162 38.52 5.26 -9.97
N LEU A 163 38.18 4.83 -11.18
CA LEU A 163 36.85 4.50 -11.61
C LEU A 163 36.29 3.26 -10.86
N ALA A 164 37.11 2.23 -10.66
CA ALA A 164 36.71 1.03 -9.91
C ALA A 164 36.46 1.36 -8.45
N VAL A 165 37.25 2.20 -7.81
CA VAL A 165 37.02 2.69 -6.44
C VAL A 165 35.69 3.43 -6.35
N ALA A 166 35.37 4.27 -7.32
CA ALA A 166 34.08 4.96 -7.35
C ALA A 166 32.90 3.97 -7.46
N ARG A 167 33.05 2.89 -8.26
CA ARG A 167 32.04 1.81 -8.35
C ARG A 167 31.88 1.03 -7.04
N GLU A 168 32.98 0.76 -6.33
CA GLU A 168 32.92 0.11 -5.01
C GLU A 168 32.14 0.95 -4.02
N ILE A 169 32.35 2.27 -3.99
CA ILE A 169 31.58 3.19 -3.14
C ILE A 169 30.08 3.14 -3.51
N GLN A 170 29.76 3.16 -4.81
CA GLN A 170 28.38 3.05 -5.29
C GLN A 170 27.74 1.71 -4.88
N ALA A 171 28.48 0.61 -4.99
CA ALA A 171 28.02 -0.70 -4.60
C ALA A 171 27.77 -0.80 -3.07
N THR A 172 28.61 -0.16 -2.26
CA THR A 172 28.42 -0.05 -0.81
C THR A 172 27.12 0.67 -0.48
N ASN A 173 26.89 1.83 -1.08
CA ASN A 173 25.62 2.56 -0.92
C ASN A 173 24.41 1.75 -1.43
N GLY A 174 24.63 0.93 -2.47
CA GLY A 174 23.60 0.02 -2.99
C GLY A 174 23.10 -0.99 -1.97
N ILE A 175 24.00 -1.54 -1.14
CA ILE A 175 23.61 -2.45 -0.04
C ILE A 175 22.79 -1.70 1.01
N ASP A 176 23.23 -0.52 1.42
CA ASP A 176 22.53 0.26 2.45
C ASP A 176 21.11 0.59 1.99
N ASN A 177 20.94 1.00 0.73
CA ASN A 177 19.63 1.25 0.15
C ASN A 177 18.75 -0.02 0.07
N ALA A 178 19.34 -1.16 -0.29
CA ALA A 178 18.62 -2.43 -0.35
C ALA A 178 18.16 -2.89 1.05
N LYS A 179 19.00 -2.72 2.09
CA LYS A 179 18.65 -3.01 3.48
C LYS A 179 17.53 -2.10 3.99
N GLU A 180 17.54 -0.81 3.62
CA GLU A 180 16.43 0.10 3.96
C GLU A 180 15.11 -0.35 3.33
N GLY A 181 15.12 -0.91 2.11
CA GLY A 181 13.93 -1.52 1.51
C GLY A 181 13.37 -2.69 2.34
N VAL A 182 14.24 -3.52 2.92
CA VAL A 182 13.79 -4.59 3.85
C VAL A 182 13.22 -3.98 5.13
N ARG A 183 13.85 -2.92 5.66
CA ARG A 183 13.37 -2.22 6.85
C ARG A 183 12.00 -1.60 6.64
N GLU A 184 11.74 -1.03 5.47
CA GLU A 184 10.42 -0.48 5.11
C GLU A 184 9.32 -1.55 5.24
N LEU A 185 9.58 -2.77 4.77
CA LEU A 185 8.61 -3.87 4.82
C LEU A 185 8.49 -4.51 6.22
N THR A 186 9.60 -4.65 6.93
CA THR A 186 9.64 -5.40 8.20
C THR A 186 9.47 -4.53 9.44
N GLY A 187 9.76 -3.22 9.31
CA GLY A 187 9.84 -2.29 10.43
C GLY A 187 11.09 -2.46 11.31
N GLU A 188 11.96 -3.42 11.01
CA GLU A 188 13.14 -3.76 11.79
C GLU A 188 14.40 -3.70 10.93
N TYR A 189 15.52 -3.34 11.55
CA TYR A 189 16.82 -3.36 10.90
C TYR A 189 17.40 -4.76 10.93
N ILE A 190 17.67 -5.34 9.77
CA ILE A 190 18.23 -6.68 9.60
C ILE A 190 19.63 -6.52 9.01
N ASP A 191 20.65 -6.97 9.73
CA ASP A 191 22.05 -6.84 9.31
C ASP A 191 22.56 -8.06 8.55
N GLU A 192 22.12 -9.24 8.91
CA GLU A 192 22.60 -10.52 8.37
C GLU A 192 21.56 -11.13 7.44
N PHE A 193 22.01 -11.50 6.26
CA PHE A 193 21.20 -12.15 5.23
C PHE A 193 21.88 -13.46 4.82
N ASP A 194 21.15 -14.55 4.92
CA ASP A 194 21.63 -15.84 4.45
C ASP A 194 21.71 -15.86 2.92
N GLY A 195 22.85 -16.31 2.41
CA GLY A 195 23.04 -16.48 0.97
C GLY A 195 22.20 -17.63 0.39
N LEU A 196 22.09 -17.67 -0.93
CA LEU A 196 21.42 -18.77 -1.62
C LEU A 196 22.22 -20.07 -1.46
N GLY A 197 21.50 -21.17 -1.29
CA GLY A 197 22.11 -22.49 -1.25
C GLY A 197 22.86 -22.82 -2.56
N LYS A 198 23.98 -23.53 -2.48
CA LYS A 198 24.83 -23.85 -3.65
C LYS A 198 24.14 -24.72 -4.71
N ASN A 199 23.12 -25.47 -4.33
CA ASN A 199 22.38 -26.38 -5.21
C ASN A 199 20.89 -25.99 -5.23
N ILE A 200 20.51 -25.04 -6.08
CA ILE A 200 19.12 -24.68 -6.32
C ILE A 200 18.62 -25.53 -7.50
N THR A 201 17.70 -26.44 -7.22
CA THR A 201 17.00 -27.17 -8.27
C THR A 201 15.90 -26.28 -8.84
N LEU A 202 16.04 -25.88 -10.10
CA LEU A 202 14.98 -25.16 -10.80
C LEU A 202 13.83 -26.14 -11.07
N ILE A 203 12.69 -25.86 -10.45
CA ILE A 203 11.45 -26.62 -10.66
C ILE A 203 10.83 -26.11 -11.96
N LYS A 204 10.56 -27.03 -12.88
CA LYS A 204 9.81 -26.68 -14.10
C LYS A 204 8.34 -26.47 -13.76
N PRO A 205 7.63 -25.58 -14.49
CA PRO A 205 6.19 -25.45 -14.33
C PRO A 205 5.48 -26.77 -14.62
N ASP A 206 4.53 -27.12 -13.77
CA ASP A 206 3.64 -28.27 -13.99
C ASP A 206 2.19 -27.76 -13.84
N PRO A 207 1.36 -27.85 -14.87
CA PRO A 207 1.58 -28.44 -16.22
C PRO A 207 2.52 -27.62 -17.12
N GLU A 208 3.19 -28.26 -18.09
CA GLU A 208 4.10 -27.58 -19.05
C GLU A 208 3.33 -26.79 -20.13
N GLU A 209 2.04 -27.06 -20.33
CA GLU A 209 1.23 -26.43 -21.39
C GLU A 209 0.71 -25.03 -20.95
N ILE A 210 0.92 -24.03 -21.81
CA ILE A 210 0.48 -22.65 -21.58
C ILE A 210 -1.05 -22.54 -21.51
N SER A 211 -1.79 -23.35 -22.30
CA SER A 211 -3.25 -23.39 -22.30
C SER A 211 -3.82 -23.70 -20.91
N SER A 212 -3.25 -24.68 -20.23
CA SER A 212 -3.66 -25.08 -18.88
C SER A 212 -3.45 -23.95 -17.86
N TRP A 213 -2.33 -23.20 -17.97
CA TRP A 213 -2.09 -22.02 -17.13
C TRP A 213 -3.06 -20.87 -17.42
N THR A 214 -3.47 -20.72 -18.69
CA THR A 214 -4.43 -19.69 -19.07
C THR A 214 -5.81 -20.01 -18.48
N GLU A 215 -6.28 -21.25 -18.56
CA GLU A 215 -7.55 -21.67 -17.95
C GLU A 215 -7.52 -21.52 -16.44
N LEU A 216 -6.48 -22.00 -15.79
CA LEU A 216 -6.29 -21.87 -14.33
C LEU A 216 -6.24 -20.39 -13.90
N SER A 217 -5.59 -19.54 -14.70
CA SER A 217 -5.52 -18.11 -14.45
C SER A 217 -6.90 -17.45 -14.50
N ILE A 218 -7.75 -17.80 -15.46
CA ILE A 218 -9.11 -17.26 -15.56
C ILE A 218 -9.94 -17.67 -14.33
N GLU A 219 -9.78 -18.89 -13.86
CA GLU A 219 -10.54 -19.41 -12.73
C GLU A 219 -10.07 -18.88 -11.39
N GLN A 220 -8.75 -18.77 -11.18
CA GLN A 220 -8.15 -18.49 -9.87
C GLN A 220 -7.60 -17.08 -9.71
N ASN A 221 -7.66 -16.24 -10.73
CA ASN A 221 -7.13 -14.87 -10.64
C ASN A 221 -8.01 -14.00 -9.75
N LEU A 222 -7.44 -13.56 -8.64
CA LEU A 222 -8.13 -12.72 -7.65
C LEU A 222 -8.55 -11.35 -8.20
N ASN A 223 -7.87 -10.81 -9.22
CA ASN A 223 -8.30 -9.57 -9.87
C ASN A 223 -9.57 -9.79 -10.70
N ILE A 224 -9.68 -10.93 -11.39
CA ILE A 224 -10.88 -11.30 -12.13
C ILE A 224 -12.03 -11.54 -11.15
N SER A 225 -11.78 -12.25 -10.05
CA SER A 225 -12.77 -12.47 -9.01
C SER A 225 -13.27 -11.14 -8.42
N ALA A 226 -12.37 -10.21 -8.07
CA ALA A 226 -12.73 -8.90 -7.58
C ALA A 226 -13.54 -8.09 -8.61
N ALA A 227 -13.18 -8.16 -9.90
CA ALA A 227 -13.92 -7.49 -10.97
C ALA A 227 -15.34 -8.06 -11.17
N ASN A 228 -15.51 -9.37 -11.02
CA ASN A 228 -16.82 -10.01 -11.07
C ASN A 228 -17.72 -9.56 -9.92
N PHE A 229 -17.21 -9.50 -8.69
CA PHE A 229 -17.98 -8.97 -7.55
C PHE A 229 -18.28 -7.46 -7.70
N ALA A 230 -17.37 -6.68 -8.29
CA ALA A 230 -17.64 -5.29 -8.60
C ALA A 230 -18.76 -5.13 -9.64
N LEU A 231 -18.85 -6.04 -10.63
CA LEU A 231 -19.94 -6.07 -11.60
C LEU A 231 -21.29 -6.43 -10.93
N GLU A 232 -21.28 -7.36 -9.97
CA GLU A 232 -22.49 -7.71 -9.21
C GLU A 232 -22.99 -6.55 -8.33
N THR A 233 -22.10 -5.65 -7.93
CA THR A 233 -22.44 -4.46 -7.14
C THR A 233 -23.09 -3.35 -7.99
N ALA A 234 -22.85 -3.32 -9.30
CA ALA A 234 -23.35 -2.26 -10.20
C ALA A 234 -24.80 -2.48 -10.59
#